data_e7862053cb2087f2f901f4d5d4bd3eb6
#
_entry.id   e7862053cb2087f2f901f4d5d4bd3eb6
#
_cell.length_a   1.000
_cell.length_b   1.000
_cell.length_c   1.000
_cell.angle_alpha   90.00
_cell.angle_beta   90.00
_cell.angle_gamma   90.00
#
_symmetry.space_group_name_H-M   'P 1'
#
loop_
_entity.id
_entity.type
_entity.pdbx_description
1 polymer ?
#
loop_
_entity_poly.entity_id
_entity_poly.type
_entity_poly.pdbx_seq_one_letter_code
_entity_poly.pdbx_strand_id
1 'polypeptide(L)'
;MTGNELTLEYGFTALNKYGEELCGDKVESCSGGDFVTLVLADGLGSGVKANILSTLTSKILCTMVSNDIDMEDCIETIIQSLPVCKERGVAYSTFSVIRVNARGEGSLIEFDNPQAIYYHNGQCADFDRKPLEICGKKVYETSLALEDGDMVLVMSDGTIHAGIGMILNFGWERKQIMAHLDRSIKPGMSARCVACLLAAACNALLRELPPRLVELPVSIH
;
A
#
# COMPACT_ATOMS: atom_id res chain seq x y z
N MET A 1 28.33 -17.42 11.25
CA MET A 1 28.35 -16.28 10.31
C MET A 1 27.21 -15.40 10.75
N THR A 2 27.50 -14.28 11.41
CA THR A 2 26.49 -13.27 11.79
C THR A 2 26.05 -12.62 10.48
N GLY A 3 24.89 -13.04 9.96
CA GLY A 3 24.25 -12.33 8.85
C GLY A 3 24.01 -10.89 9.27
N ASN A 4 24.23 -9.97 8.35
CA ASN A 4 23.92 -8.57 8.58
C ASN A 4 22.39 -8.46 8.70
N GLU A 5 21.88 -8.26 9.92
CA GLU A 5 20.45 -8.03 10.14
C GLU A 5 20.11 -6.60 9.73
N LEU A 6 19.10 -6.47 8.89
CA LEU A 6 18.56 -5.19 8.47
C LEU A 6 17.63 -4.63 9.56
N THR A 7 17.62 -3.34 9.72
CA THR A 7 16.61 -2.63 10.51
C THR A 7 15.46 -2.25 9.58
N LEU A 8 14.25 -2.72 9.90
CA LEU A 8 13.04 -2.39 9.16
C LEU A 8 12.40 -1.12 9.75
N GLU A 9 12.30 -0.09 8.94
CA GLU A 9 11.56 1.12 9.25
C GLU A 9 10.31 1.21 8.36
N TYR A 10 9.19 1.61 8.90
CA TYR A 10 8.00 1.89 8.11
C TYR A 10 7.37 3.24 8.50
N GLY A 11 6.69 3.83 7.54
CA GLY A 11 5.95 5.07 7.74
C GLY A 11 4.78 5.16 6.79
N PHE A 12 3.74 5.82 7.20
CA PHE A 12 2.57 6.07 6.36
C PHE A 12 2.02 7.46 6.59
N THR A 13 1.27 7.92 5.63
CA THR A 13 0.50 9.15 5.69
C THR A 13 -0.86 8.89 5.05
N ALA A 14 -1.88 9.43 5.67
CA ALA A 14 -3.25 9.33 5.22
C ALA A 14 -3.80 10.72 4.94
N LEU A 15 -4.57 10.86 3.84
CA LEU A 15 -5.19 12.10 3.46
C LEU A 15 -6.71 11.87 3.33
N ASN A 16 -7.60 12.59 4.02
CA ASN A 16 -9.05 12.39 3.94
C ASN A 16 -9.65 13.03 2.67
N LYS A 17 -10.59 12.33 2.06
CA LYS A 17 -11.37 12.88 0.95
C LYS A 17 -12.18 14.11 1.42
N TYR A 18 -12.34 15.09 0.53
CA TYR A 18 -13.12 16.29 0.79
C TYR A 18 -14.52 15.98 1.35
N GLY A 19 -14.87 16.50 2.53
CA GLY A 19 -16.16 16.30 3.17
C GLY A 19 -16.25 15.09 4.08
N GLU A 20 -15.24 14.23 4.09
CA GLU A 20 -15.21 13.04 4.93
C GLU A 20 -14.39 13.27 6.20
N GLU A 21 -14.92 12.85 7.33
CA GLU A 21 -14.23 12.91 8.63
C GLU A 21 -13.29 11.73 8.83
N LEU A 22 -13.61 10.59 8.20
CA LEU A 22 -12.84 9.37 8.28
C LEU A 22 -12.25 8.99 6.92
N CYS A 23 -11.05 8.47 6.97
CA CYS A 23 -10.40 7.92 5.80
C CYS A 23 -10.96 6.56 5.40
N GLY A 24 -11.08 6.31 4.10
CA GLY A 24 -11.47 5.04 3.53
C GLY A 24 -10.40 3.97 3.66
N ASP A 25 -9.13 4.40 3.76
CA ASP A 25 -7.99 3.51 3.82
C ASP A 25 -7.54 3.24 5.25
N LYS A 26 -6.89 2.11 5.46
CA LYS A 26 -6.34 1.72 6.76
C LYS A 26 -4.99 1.05 6.58
N VAL A 27 -4.02 1.50 7.38
CA VAL A 27 -2.74 0.82 7.54
C VAL A 27 -2.74 0.11 8.90
N GLU A 28 -2.33 -1.15 8.90
CA GLU A 28 -2.16 -1.96 10.10
C GLU A 28 -0.80 -2.64 10.06
N SER A 29 -0.17 -2.80 11.21
CA SER A 29 1.09 -3.54 11.35
C SER A 29 0.97 -4.62 12.41
N CYS A 30 1.59 -5.76 12.16
CA CYS A 30 1.68 -6.84 13.12
C CYS A 30 3.02 -7.58 12.97
N SER A 31 3.38 -8.33 14.00
CA SER A 31 4.56 -9.17 13.99
C SER A 31 4.15 -10.60 14.32
N GLY A 32 4.75 -11.57 13.63
CA GLY A 32 4.54 -13.00 13.84
C GLY A 32 5.82 -13.75 13.45
N GLY A 33 6.36 -14.57 14.37
CA GLY A 33 7.67 -15.19 14.18
C GLY A 33 8.76 -14.14 13.95
N ASP A 34 9.57 -14.35 12.92
CA ASP A 34 10.68 -13.44 12.55
C ASP A 34 10.24 -12.35 11.55
N PHE A 35 8.94 -12.26 11.25
CA PHE A 35 8.42 -11.35 10.22
C PHE A 35 7.68 -10.16 10.82
N VAL A 36 7.86 -9.02 10.17
CA VAL A 36 6.98 -7.85 10.29
C VAL A 36 6.05 -7.85 9.09
N THR A 37 4.77 -7.67 9.34
CA THR A 37 3.73 -7.60 8.31
C THR A 37 3.07 -6.23 8.36
N LEU A 38 2.93 -5.61 7.19
CA LEU A 38 2.23 -4.34 7.00
C LEU A 38 1.10 -4.57 6.01
N VAL A 39 -0.08 -4.08 6.35
CA VAL A 39 -1.28 -4.19 5.52
C VAL A 39 -1.78 -2.79 5.23
N LEU A 40 -1.87 -2.44 3.95
CA LEU A 40 -2.66 -1.31 3.46
C LEU A 40 -3.96 -1.87 2.90
N ALA A 41 -5.09 -1.45 3.43
CA ALA A 41 -6.41 -1.79 2.92
C ALA A 41 -7.17 -0.52 2.55
N ASP A 42 -7.82 -0.53 1.38
CA ASP A 42 -8.68 0.55 0.88
C ASP A 42 -10.13 0.03 0.81
N GLY A 43 -11.04 0.72 1.47
CA GLY A 43 -12.45 0.37 1.53
C GLY A 43 -13.26 1.04 0.41
N LEU A 44 -14.03 0.25 -0.33
CA LEU A 44 -14.85 0.76 -1.43
C LEU A 44 -15.81 1.87 -0.98
N GLY A 45 -15.70 3.03 -1.60
CA GLY A 45 -16.54 4.18 -1.36
C GLY A 45 -15.81 5.29 -0.60
N SER A 46 -16.45 5.87 0.40
CA SER A 46 -15.86 6.94 1.23
C SER A 46 -16.50 6.97 2.61
N GLY A 47 -15.86 7.69 3.53
CA GLY A 47 -16.36 7.94 4.88
C GLY A 47 -16.45 6.69 5.76
N VAL A 48 -17.42 6.65 6.66
CA VAL A 48 -17.55 5.62 7.70
C VAL A 48 -17.61 4.20 7.13
N LYS A 49 -18.34 4.00 6.03
CA LYS A 49 -18.50 2.65 5.43
C LYS A 49 -17.18 2.11 4.89
N ALA A 50 -16.46 2.92 4.13
CA ALA A 50 -15.15 2.56 3.60
C ALA A 50 -14.15 2.30 4.74
N ASN A 51 -14.14 3.18 5.75
CA ASN A 51 -13.28 3.02 6.93
C ASN A 51 -13.55 1.70 7.69
N ILE A 52 -14.82 1.30 7.85
CA ILE A 52 -15.16 0.01 8.47
C ILE A 52 -14.61 -1.15 7.65
N LEU A 53 -14.80 -1.12 6.32
CA LEU A 53 -14.35 -2.19 5.43
C LEU A 53 -12.83 -2.34 5.44
N SER A 54 -12.09 -1.25 5.28
CA SER A 54 -10.62 -1.26 5.33
C SER A 54 -10.08 -1.69 6.70
N THR A 55 -10.74 -1.25 7.79
CA THR A 55 -10.38 -1.65 9.15
C THR A 55 -10.59 -3.16 9.37
N LEU A 56 -11.73 -3.71 8.93
CA LEU A 56 -11.97 -5.15 9.02
C LEU A 56 -10.96 -5.94 8.19
N THR A 57 -10.72 -5.54 6.95
CA THR A 57 -9.75 -6.18 6.05
C THR A 57 -8.37 -6.23 6.67
N SER A 58 -7.83 -5.08 7.09
CA SER A 58 -6.48 -4.98 7.66
C SER A 58 -6.35 -5.76 8.97
N LYS A 59 -7.35 -5.72 9.85
CA LYS A 59 -7.35 -6.46 11.12
C LYS A 59 -7.43 -7.97 10.91
N ILE A 60 -8.29 -8.45 10.03
CA ILE A 60 -8.41 -9.88 9.73
C ILE A 60 -7.08 -10.39 9.16
N LEU A 61 -6.53 -9.73 8.13
CA LEU A 61 -5.25 -10.11 7.53
C LEU A 61 -4.13 -10.14 8.58
N CYS A 62 -3.94 -9.07 9.35
CA CYS A 62 -2.93 -9.05 10.41
C CYS A 62 -3.13 -10.16 11.44
N THR A 63 -4.37 -10.41 11.87
CA THR A 63 -4.65 -11.46 12.86
C THR A 63 -4.33 -12.84 12.33
N MET A 64 -4.71 -13.15 11.09
CA MET A 64 -4.47 -14.46 10.49
C MET A 64 -2.96 -14.68 10.27
N VAL A 65 -2.27 -13.71 9.68
CA VAL A 65 -0.82 -13.79 9.41
C VAL A 65 0.00 -13.90 10.69
N SER A 66 -0.37 -13.18 11.76
CA SER A 66 0.33 -13.29 13.05
C SER A 66 0.09 -14.61 13.79
N ASN A 67 -0.90 -15.40 13.36
CA ASN A 67 -1.13 -16.77 13.83
C ASN A 67 -0.60 -17.83 12.83
N ASP A 68 0.35 -17.45 11.98
CA ASP A 68 1.02 -18.32 11.01
C ASP A 68 0.06 -19.04 10.03
N ILE A 69 -1.11 -18.44 9.77
CA ILE A 69 -2.01 -18.91 8.72
C ILE A 69 -1.39 -18.55 7.36
N ASP A 70 -1.48 -19.49 6.43
CA ASP A 70 -0.95 -19.31 5.08
C ASP A 70 -1.56 -18.10 4.38
N MET A 71 -0.77 -17.39 3.60
CA MET A 71 -1.19 -16.14 2.97
C MET A 71 -2.33 -16.37 1.97
N GLU A 72 -2.34 -17.51 1.27
CA GLU A 72 -3.40 -17.86 0.33
C GLU A 72 -4.74 -18.05 1.06
N ASP A 73 -4.73 -18.75 2.20
CA ASP A 73 -5.91 -18.94 3.06
C ASP A 73 -6.40 -17.60 3.63
N CYS A 74 -5.48 -16.70 3.98
CA CYS A 74 -5.83 -15.34 4.44
C CYS A 74 -6.56 -14.56 3.35
N ILE A 75 -6.04 -14.58 2.13
CA ILE A 75 -6.63 -13.90 0.98
C ILE A 75 -7.99 -14.51 0.62
N GLU A 76 -8.08 -15.83 0.57
CA GLU A 76 -9.33 -16.56 0.33
C GLU A 76 -10.40 -16.16 1.36
N THR A 77 -10.04 -16.15 2.65
CA THR A 77 -10.95 -15.72 3.73
C THR A 77 -11.47 -14.30 3.50
N ILE A 78 -10.61 -13.36 3.13
CA ILE A 78 -11.03 -11.99 2.83
C ILE A 78 -11.97 -11.94 1.63
N ILE A 79 -11.61 -12.59 0.52
CA ILE A 79 -12.43 -12.61 -0.71
C ILE A 79 -13.81 -13.21 -0.46
N GLN A 80 -13.90 -14.26 0.38
CA GLN A 80 -15.16 -14.92 0.71
C GLN A 80 -15.97 -14.19 1.78
N SER A 81 -15.32 -13.52 2.73
CA SER A 81 -15.97 -12.89 3.89
C SER A 81 -16.48 -11.49 3.60
N LEU A 82 -15.79 -10.75 2.73
CA LEU A 82 -16.21 -9.40 2.38
C LEU A 82 -17.32 -9.45 1.31
N PRO A 83 -18.39 -8.67 1.51
CA PRO A 83 -19.43 -8.62 0.51
C PRO A 83 -18.88 -8.10 -0.82
N VAL A 84 -19.38 -8.64 -1.93
CA VAL A 84 -19.07 -8.16 -3.28
C VAL A 84 -20.14 -7.14 -3.69
N CYS A 85 -19.72 -5.98 -4.20
CA CYS A 85 -20.66 -5.02 -4.78
C CYS A 85 -21.31 -5.61 -6.03
N LYS A 86 -22.56 -6.06 -5.90
CA LYS A 86 -23.30 -6.71 -6.98
C LYS A 86 -23.45 -5.82 -8.22
N GLU A 87 -23.46 -4.51 -8.04
CA GLU A 87 -23.61 -3.53 -9.13
C GLU A 87 -22.33 -3.32 -9.93
N ARG A 88 -21.16 -3.44 -9.30
CA ARG A 88 -19.85 -3.18 -9.92
C ARG A 88 -18.99 -4.42 -10.10
N GLY A 89 -19.36 -5.56 -9.51
CA GLY A 89 -18.60 -6.81 -9.57
C GLY A 89 -17.22 -6.74 -8.90
N VAL A 90 -16.93 -5.66 -8.15
CA VAL A 90 -15.66 -5.44 -7.45
C VAL A 90 -15.76 -5.80 -5.97
N ALA A 91 -14.64 -6.19 -5.38
CA ALA A 91 -14.53 -6.43 -3.94
C ALA A 91 -14.81 -5.13 -3.17
N TYR A 92 -15.35 -5.25 -1.95
CA TYR A 92 -15.58 -4.09 -1.10
C TYR A 92 -14.32 -3.54 -0.42
N SER A 93 -13.20 -4.22 -0.57
CA SER A 93 -11.89 -3.71 -0.13
C SER A 93 -10.80 -4.27 -1.02
N THR A 94 -9.86 -3.40 -1.38
CA THR A 94 -8.60 -3.75 -2.02
C THR A 94 -7.51 -3.73 -0.96
N PHE A 95 -6.38 -4.39 -1.18
CA PHE A 95 -5.30 -4.39 -0.20
C PHE A 95 -3.93 -4.72 -0.79
N SER A 96 -2.90 -4.28 -0.05
CA SER A 96 -1.52 -4.71 -0.24
C SER A 96 -0.97 -5.20 1.08
N VAL A 97 -0.27 -6.35 1.07
CA VAL A 97 0.36 -6.95 2.25
C VAL A 97 1.84 -7.10 1.98
N ILE A 98 2.67 -6.47 2.81
CA ILE A 98 4.12 -6.63 2.81
C ILE A 98 4.49 -7.46 4.04
N ARG A 99 5.20 -8.56 3.85
CA ARG A 99 5.71 -9.40 4.94
C ARG A 99 7.21 -9.60 4.74
N VAL A 100 8.03 -9.12 5.68
CA VAL A 100 9.49 -9.10 5.54
C VAL A 100 10.14 -9.46 6.88
N ASN A 101 11.25 -10.23 6.82
CA ASN A 101 12.08 -10.56 7.97
C ASN A 101 13.32 -9.64 8.08
N ALA A 102 14.09 -9.76 9.15
CA ALA A 102 15.31 -8.97 9.38
C ALA A 102 16.45 -9.27 8.38
N ARG A 103 16.30 -10.24 7.47
CA ARG A 103 17.24 -10.50 6.37
C ARG A 103 16.80 -9.83 5.06
N GLY A 104 15.68 -9.07 5.08
CA GLY A 104 15.10 -8.47 3.87
C GLY A 104 14.32 -9.45 3.01
N GLU A 105 14.17 -10.72 3.44
CA GLU A 105 13.44 -11.74 2.69
C GLU A 105 11.95 -11.70 3.03
N GLY A 106 11.10 -11.90 2.03
CA GLY A 106 9.66 -11.90 2.27
C GLY A 106 8.82 -11.90 1.02
N SER A 107 7.61 -11.37 1.15
CA SER A 107 6.65 -11.30 0.05
C SER A 107 5.82 -10.01 0.10
N LEU A 108 5.39 -9.59 -1.07
CA LEU A 108 4.39 -8.56 -1.27
C LEU A 108 3.22 -9.17 -2.03
N ILE A 109 2.02 -9.01 -1.47
CA ILE A 109 0.76 -9.41 -2.10
C ILE A 109 -0.04 -8.16 -2.44
N GLU A 110 -0.60 -8.11 -3.65
CA GLU A 110 -1.43 -6.99 -4.12
C GLU A 110 -2.76 -7.51 -4.67
N PHE A 111 -3.86 -7.02 -4.13
CA PHE A 111 -5.21 -7.30 -4.58
C PHE A 111 -5.92 -6.01 -4.96
N ASP A 112 -6.10 -5.79 -6.26
CA ASP A 112 -6.75 -4.62 -6.88
C ASP A 112 -6.20 -3.24 -6.44
N ASN A 113 -5.07 -3.17 -5.76
CA ASN A 113 -4.36 -1.93 -5.46
C ASN A 113 -3.41 -1.55 -6.61
N PRO A 114 -3.04 -0.26 -6.73
CA PRO A 114 -1.97 0.16 -7.63
C PRO A 114 -0.68 -0.60 -7.35
N GLN A 115 0.04 -0.97 -8.41
CA GLN A 115 1.29 -1.69 -8.30
C GLN A 115 2.29 -0.94 -7.41
N ALA A 116 2.88 -1.62 -6.44
CA ALA A 116 3.94 -1.10 -5.58
C ALA A 116 5.16 -0.62 -6.38
N ILE A 117 5.89 0.32 -5.84
CA ILE A 117 7.13 0.84 -6.41
C ILE A 117 8.29 0.32 -5.57
N TYR A 118 9.30 -0.21 -6.24
CA TYR A 118 10.57 -0.58 -5.65
C TYR A 118 11.56 0.57 -5.82
N TYR A 119 12.13 1.06 -4.73
CA TYR A 119 13.23 2.02 -4.79
C TYR A 119 14.50 1.30 -4.36
N HIS A 120 15.42 1.16 -5.29
CA HIS A 120 16.65 0.41 -5.15
C HIS A 120 17.81 1.17 -5.81
N ASN A 121 18.96 1.23 -5.15
CA ASN A 121 20.14 1.92 -5.66
C ASN A 121 19.89 3.36 -6.14
N GLY A 122 19.01 4.09 -5.46
CA GLY A 122 18.73 5.48 -5.76
C GLY A 122 17.72 5.72 -6.88
N GLN A 123 17.04 4.70 -7.38
CA GLN A 123 16.08 4.78 -8.49
C GLN A 123 14.84 3.92 -8.23
N CYS A 124 13.70 4.40 -8.74
CA CYS A 124 12.47 3.63 -8.77
C CYS A 124 12.49 2.56 -9.86
N ALA A 125 12.00 1.38 -9.54
CA ALA A 125 11.85 0.26 -10.46
C ALA A 125 10.50 -0.43 -10.26
N ASP A 126 10.14 -1.29 -11.19
CA ASP A 126 9.00 -2.18 -11.06
C ASP A 126 9.44 -3.51 -10.46
N PHE A 127 8.58 -4.09 -9.63
CA PHE A 127 8.74 -5.47 -9.18
C PHE A 127 8.37 -6.47 -10.29
N ASP A 128 9.08 -7.58 -10.34
CA ASP A 128 8.65 -8.77 -11.09
C ASP A 128 7.57 -9.50 -10.29
N ARG A 129 6.32 -9.26 -10.65
CA ARG A 129 5.16 -9.79 -9.93
C ARG A 129 4.48 -10.92 -10.70
N LYS A 130 4.16 -11.98 -9.99
CA LYS A 130 3.49 -13.16 -10.53
C LYS A 130 1.98 -13.06 -10.30
N PRO A 131 1.16 -13.24 -11.34
CA PRO A 131 -0.28 -13.33 -11.18
C PRO A 131 -0.64 -14.70 -10.55
N LEU A 132 -1.51 -14.65 -9.55
CA LEU A 132 -2.17 -15.80 -8.94
C LEU A 132 -3.67 -15.65 -9.12
N GLU A 133 -4.41 -16.76 -9.16
CA GLU A 133 -5.86 -16.76 -9.16
C GLU A 133 -6.36 -17.42 -7.87
N ILE A 134 -7.02 -16.65 -7.02
CA ILE A 134 -7.60 -17.09 -5.75
C ILE A 134 -9.09 -16.80 -5.78
N CYS A 135 -9.93 -17.82 -5.62
CA CYS A 135 -11.39 -17.71 -5.69
C CYS A 135 -11.91 -16.97 -6.94
N GLY A 136 -11.29 -17.20 -8.11
CA GLY A 136 -11.65 -16.55 -9.37
C GLY A 136 -11.30 -15.05 -9.42
N LYS A 137 -10.46 -14.58 -8.50
CA LYS A 137 -9.93 -13.21 -8.45
C LYS A 137 -8.43 -13.22 -8.73
N LYS A 138 -7.99 -12.18 -9.46
CA LYS A 138 -6.58 -12.01 -9.78
C LYS A 138 -5.87 -11.29 -8.62
N VAL A 139 -4.84 -11.93 -8.09
CA VAL A 139 -3.95 -11.41 -7.06
C VAL A 139 -2.54 -11.38 -7.64
N TYR A 140 -1.71 -10.48 -7.20
CA TYR A 140 -0.30 -10.47 -7.59
C TYR A 140 0.58 -10.76 -6.39
N GLU A 141 1.57 -11.62 -6.60
CA GLU A 141 2.60 -11.94 -5.63
C GLU A 141 3.97 -11.50 -6.16
N THR A 142 4.78 -10.96 -5.26
CA THR A 142 6.18 -10.62 -5.49
C THR A 142 7.03 -11.22 -4.37
N SER A 143 8.08 -11.94 -4.71
CA SER A 143 9.11 -12.34 -3.74
C SER A 143 10.03 -11.15 -3.48
N LEU A 144 10.25 -10.83 -2.20
CA LEU A 144 11.12 -9.74 -1.77
C LEU A 144 12.49 -10.28 -1.33
N ALA A 145 13.54 -9.60 -1.78
CA ALA A 145 14.91 -9.75 -1.31
C ALA A 145 15.51 -8.36 -1.21
N LEU A 146 15.26 -7.70 -0.07
CA LEU A 146 15.61 -6.29 0.12
C LEU A 146 17.02 -6.16 0.68
N GLU A 147 17.73 -5.15 0.23
CA GLU A 147 19.06 -4.76 0.70
C GLU A 147 18.99 -3.47 1.53
N ASP A 148 20.09 -3.13 2.20
CA ASP A 148 20.18 -1.89 2.98
C ASP A 148 19.97 -0.66 2.10
N GLY A 149 19.05 0.21 2.49
CA GLY A 149 18.64 1.40 1.74
C GLY A 149 17.51 1.18 0.75
N ASP A 150 17.01 -0.04 0.57
CA ASP A 150 15.86 -0.33 -0.27
C ASP A 150 14.56 0.16 0.36
N MET A 151 13.61 0.53 -0.48
CA MET A 151 12.24 0.89 -0.06
C MET A 151 11.19 0.19 -0.90
N VAL A 152 10.12 -0.26 -0.26
CA VAL A 152 8.90 -0.72 -0.90
C VAL A 152 7.79 0.29 -0.64
N LEU A 153 7.25 0.89 -1.69
CA LEU A 153 6.18 1.88 -1.60
C LEU A 153 4.88 1.27 -2.13
N VAL A 154 3.89 1.15 -1.27
CA VAL A 154 2.52 0.76 -1.63
C VAL A 154 1.59 1.95 -1.47
N MET A 155 0.54 2.00 -2.27
CA MET A 155 -0.40 3.12 -2.29
C MET A 155 -1.81 2.64 -2.64
N SER A 156 -2.83 3.37 -2.16
CA SER A 156 -4.21 3.19 -2.62
C SER A 156 -4.47 3.91 -3.95
N ASP A 157 -5.63 3.68 -4.53
CA ASP A 157 -6.03 4.29 -5.80
C ASP A 157 -6.16 5.82 -5.71
N GLY A 158 -6.40 6.37 -4.51
CA GLY A 158 -6.43 7.82 -4.27
C GLY A 158 -5.17 8.53 -4.75
N THR A 159 -4.00 7.86 -4.73
CA THR A 159 -2.74 8.43 -5.21
C THR A 159 -2.73 8.58 -6.74
N ILE A 160 -3.13 7.54 -7.47
CA ILE A 160 -3.18 7.61 -8.95
C ILE A 160 -4.32 8.47 -9.48
N HIS A 161 -5.38 8.66 -8.69
CA HIS A 161 -6.49 9.53 -9.02
C HIS A 161 -6.26 11.00 -8.62
N ALA A 162 -5.13 11.32 -7.98
CA ALA A 162 -4.82 12.71 -7.61
C ALA A 162 -4.80 13.62 -8.84
N GLY A 163 -5.51 14.74 -8.75
CA GLY A 163 -5.58 15.75 -9.82
C GLY A 163 -6.54 15.44 -10.97
N ILE A 164 -7.27 14.33 -10.96
CA ILE A 164 -8.27 14.01 -12.00
C ILE A 164 -9.34 15.08 -12.06
N GLY A 165 -9.61 15.57 -13.30
CA GLY A 165 -10.62 16.57 -13.58
C GLY A 165 -10.25 17.99 -13.16
N MET A 166 -9.04 18.22 -12.68
CA MET A 166 -8.51 19.52 -12.28
C MET A 166 -7.26 19.90 -13.10
N ILE A 167 -6.11 19.31 -12.77
CA ILE A 167 -4.82 19.60 -13.43
C ILE A 167 -4.45 18.51 -14.42
N LEU A 168 -4.86 17.28 -14.14
CA LEU A 168 -4.56 16.10 -14.93
C LEU A 168 -5.82 15.47 -15.53
N ASN A 169 -5.80 15.17 -16.82
CA ASN A 169 -6.94 14.54 -17.51
C ASN A 169 -7.17 13.08 -17.06
N PHE A 170 -6.09 12.37 -16.72
CA PHE A 170 -6.11 10.94 -16.42
C PHE A 170 -5.58 10.58 -15.02
N GLY A 171 -5.39 11.58 -14.16
CA GLY A 171 -4.77 11.39 -12.84
C GLY A 171 -3.24 11.40 -12.89
N TRP A 172 -2.61 11.03 -11.78
CA TRP A 172 -1.16 11.02 -11.65
C TRP A 172 -0.61 9.66 -12.11
N GLU A 173 -0.10 9.66 -13.34
CA GLU A 173 0.41 8.43 -13.94
C GLU A 173 1.61 7.85 -13.17
N ARG A 174 1.68 6.52 -13.10
CA ARG A 174 2.76 5.79 -12.41
C ARG A 174 4.17 6.29 -12.79
N LYS A 175 4.44 6.51 -14.09
CA LYS A 175 5.74 7.02 -14.55
C LYS A 175 6.07 8.39 -13.98
N GLN A 176 5.06 9.24 -13.82
CA GLN A 176 5.23 10.58 -13.24
C GLN A 176 5.48 10.50 -11.72
N ILE A 177 4.82 9.56 -11.04
CA ILE A 177 5.05 9.26 -9.62
C ILE A 177 6.50 8.80 -9.43
N MET A 178 6.94 7.81 -10.17
CA MET A 178 8.33 7.31 -10.11
C MET A 178 9.34 8.42 -10.39
N ALA A 179 9.15 9.19 -11.46
CA ALA A 179 10.03 10.32 -11.78
C ALA A 179 10.03 11.43 -10.72
N HIS A 180 8.93 11.61 -9.98
CA HIS A 180 8.87 12.51 -8.83
C HIS A 180 9.67 11.95 -7.65
N LEU A 181 9.52 10.67 -7.34
CA LEU A 181 10.26 10.00 -6.26
C LEU A 181 11.78 10.02 -6.54
N ASP A 182 12.20 9.66 -7.74
CA ASP A 182 13.64 9.65 -8.14
C ASP A 182 14.31 11.01 -7.93
N ARG A 183 13.59 12.11 -8.17
CA ARG A 183 14.10 13.45 -7.95
C ARG A 183 14.08 13.90 -6.49
N SER A 184 13.17 13.35 -5.72
CA SER A 184 12.81 13.87 -4.40
C SER A 184 13.40 13.09 -3.25
N ILE A 185 13.55 11.76 -3.40
CA ILE A 185 14.16 10.92 -2.38
C ILE A 185 15.67 11.22 -2.29
N LYS A 186 16.14 11.39 -1.06
CA LYS A 186 17.56 11.60 -0.77
C LYS A 186 18.06 10.50 0.16
N PRO A 187 19.33 10.11 0.07
CA PRO A 187 19.93 9.15 0.98
C PRO A 187 19.67 9.52 2.45
N GLY A 188 19.25 8.53 3.25
CA GLY A 188 18.97 8.71 4.68
C GLY A 188 17.60 9.33 4.98
N MET A 189 16.72 9.51 4.00
CA MET A 189 15.34 9.89 4.30
C MET A 189 14.60 8.73 4.94
N SER A 190 13.90 9.02 6.05
CA SER A 190 13.04 8.04 6.72
C SER A 190 11.82 7.65 5.86
N ALA A 191 11.30 6.46 6.09
CA ALA A 191 10.09 5.96 5.46
C ALA A 191 8.92 6.95 5.59
N ARG A 192 8.75 7.55 6.77
CA ARG A 192 7.74 8.58 7.03
C ARG A 192 7.97 9.85 6.20
N CYS A 193 9.22 10.29 6.05
CA CYS A 193 9.53 11.45 5.22
C CYS A 193 9.15 11.22 3.76
N VAL A 194 9.43 10.04 3.20
CA VAL A 194 9.07 9.67 1.83
C VAL A 194 7.55 9.63 1.67
N ALA A 195 6.82 9.03 2.62
CA ALA A 195 5.36 9.04 2.63
C ALA A 195 4.79 10.47 2.63
N CYS A 196 5.28 11.35 3.52
CA CYS A 196 4.85 12.75 3.59
C CYS A 196 5.19 13.54 2.31
N LEU A 197 6.32 13.24 1.68
CA LEU A 197 6.74 13.89 0.44
C LEU A 197 5.77 13.56 -0.71
N LEU A 198 5.39 12.30 -0.84
CA LEU A 198 4.42 11.86 -1.83
C LEU A 198 3.03 12.46 -1.54
N ALA A 199 2.62 12.54 -0.25
CA ALA A 199 1.39 13.21 0.20
C ALA A 199 1.36 14.68 -0.20
N ALA A 200 2.45 15.38 0.04
CA ALA A 200 2.56 16.79 -0.31
C ALA A 200 2.41 17.01 -1.82
N ALA A 201 2.96 16.09 -2.63
CA ALA A 201 2.80 16.15 -4.09
C ALA A 201 1.36 15.87 -4.53
N CYS A 202 0.67 14.86 -3.94
CA CYS A 202 -0.75 14.63 -4.17
C CYS A 202 -1.59 15.86 -3.81
N ASN A 203 -1.33 16.47 -2.65
CA ASN A 203 -2.00 17.69 -2.23
C ASN A 203 -1.76 18.87 -3.20
N ALA A 204 -0.56 18.99 -3.75
CA ALA A 204 -0.27 20.02 -4.74
C ALA A 204 -1.09 19.83 -6.01
N LEU A 205 -1.33 18.59 -6.44
CA LEU A 205 -2.20 18.28 -7.59
C LEU A 205 -3.69 18.53 -7.31
N LEU A 206 -4.08 18.59 -6.03
CA LEU A 206 -5.45 18.83 -5.58
C LEU A 206 -5.72 20.29 -5.22
N ARG A 207 -4.72 21.18 -5.28
CA ARG A 207 -4.72 22.54 -4.70
C ARG A 207 -5.46 23.63 -5.46
N GLU A 208 -6.43 23.32 -6.29
CA GLU A 208 -7.47 24.35 -6.61
C GLU A 208 -8.67 24.28 -5.65
N LEU A 209 -8.68 23.38 -4.65
CA LEU A 209 -9.64 23.34 -3.55
C LEU A 209 -8.89 23.44 -2.20
N PRO A 210 -9.55 23.95 -1.13
CA PRO A 210 -8.91 24.07 0.19
C PRO A 210 -8.37 22.71 0.66
N PRO A 211 -7.26 22.68 1.41
CA PRO A 211 -6.46 21.50 1.64
C PRO A 211 -7.27 20.42 2.35
N ARG A 212 -7.34 19.26 1.73
CA ARG A 212 -7.90 18.04 2.30
C ARG A 212 -7.02 16.87 1.94
N LEU A 213 -6.83 16.09 2.93
CA LEU A 213 -5.80 15.10 3.10
C LEU A 213 -6.15 13.73 2.43
N VAL A 214 -5.35 13.14 1.53
CA VAL A 214 -5.44 11.84 0.80
C VAL A 214 -4.45 10.85 1.41
N GLU A 215 -4.69 9.59 1.51
CA GLU A 215 -3.80 8.57 2.11
C GLU A 215 -2.65 8.14 1.22
N LEU A 216 -1.54 7.89 1.81
CA LEU A 216 -0.30 7.57 1.13
C LEU A 216 0.52 6.45 1.75
N PRO A 217 1.50 5.98 0.98
CA PRO A 217 2.00 4.62 1.05
C PRO A 217 2.76 4.27 2.31
N VAL A 218 2.87 2.97 2.52
CA VAL A 218 3.83 2.36 3.44
C VAL A 218 5.15 2.23 2.72
N SER A 219 6.24 2.69 3.32
CA SER A 219 7.59 2.37 2.89
C SER A 219 8.31 1.58 3.98
N ILE A 220 9.17 0.64 3.59
CA ILE A 220 10.01 -0.14 4.48
C ILE A 220 11.45 0.22 4.19
N HIS A 221 12.20 0.48 5.25
CA HIS A 221 13.65 0.68 5.22
C HIS A 221 14.34 -0.48 5.90
#